data_afae2399d53edf95d8229e76f0224e42
#
_entry.id   afae2399d53edf95d8229e76f0224e42
#
_cell.length_a   1.000
_cell.length_b   1.000
_cell.length_c   1.000
_cell.angle_alpha   90.00
_cell.angle_beta   90.00
_cell.angle_gamma   90.00
#
_symmetry.space_group_name_H-M   'P 1'
#
loop_
_entity.id
_entity.type
_entity.pdbx_description
1 polymer ?
#
loop_
_entity_poly.entity_id
_entity_poly.type
_entity_poly.pdbx_seq_one_letter_code
_entity_poly.pdbx_strand_id
1 'polypeptide(L)'
;MERVRVWAGMPSEGAVERLSVICAHCNAKLTPSQMDYAADQDRLLPELRDAFRALTRDAATDAFLMRASRRPYLVNWGQAAACTFLRKFMSLTDANAMLGRGKMHVLSEAHVADLLGAGSRDDSSAVLRKNKKLLLDVGAGEGEVTEKFRDGGGFDVVVATEASAPMVRRLRQKKFQVVLESTDVSTVTHACVEAGVRSATDGFDCVALLNVLDRCDTPFTLLGQLRKLLKDEGGVLVLAVVVPFRPFVEDGNEHRAPREQLGLDPNGAWESGVNAIWEKVLRPSGFKVERLARVPYISEGDQKHGAYILDDAVFVLSKASG
;
A
#
# COMPACT_ATOMS: atom_id res chain seq x y z
N MET A 1 3.70 -36.77 -8.57
CA MET A 1 2.26 -36.47 -8.82
C MET A 1 1.82 -35.50 -7.76
N GLU A 2 2.06 -34.21 -8.02
CA GLU A 2 1.59 -33.10 -7.16
C GLU A 2 0.14 -32.80 -7.50
N ARG A 3 -0.71 -32.85 -6.48
CA ARG A 3 -2.13 -32.50 -6.60
C ARG A 3 -2.22 -31.00 -6.70
N VAL A 4 -2.45 -30.49 -7.89
CA VAL A 4 -2.97 -29.13 -8.13
C VAL A 4 -4.26 -29.00 -7.32
N ARG A 5 -4.24 -28.22 -6.24
CA ARG A 5 -5.46 -27.79 -5.55
C ARG A 5 -6.19 -26.83 -6.47
N VAL A 6 -7.11 -27.35 -7.26
CA VAL A 6 -8.09 -26.55 -7.97
C VAL A 6 -8.90 -25.79 -6.90
N TRP A 7 -8.81 -24.49 -6.91
CA TRP A 7 -9.65 -23.60 -6.11
C TRP A 7 -11.10 -23.76 -6.58
N ALA A 8 -11.87 -24.59 -5.88
CA ALA A 8 -13.30 -24.67 -6.07
C ALA A 8 -13.93 -23.36 -5.57
N GLY A 9 -14.40 -22.51 -6.48
CA GLY A 9 -15.26 -21.38 -6.18
C GLY A 9 -14.74 -19.99 -6.53
N MET A 10 -14.18 -19.79 -7.72
CA MET A 10 -14.16 -18.42 -8.26
C MET A 10 -15.60 -17.91 -8.36
N PRO A 11 -15.91 -16.74 -7.77
CA PRO A 11 -17.25 -16.18 -7.90
C PRO A 11 -17.53 -15.92 -9.38
N SER A 12 -18.77 -16.19 -9.83
CA SER A 12 -19.16 -15.78 -11.18
C SER A 12 -19.08 -14.25 -11.25
N GLU A 13 -18.62 -13.72 -12.37
CA GLU A 13 -18.50 -12.28 -12.62
C GLU A 13 -19.78 -11.51 -12.24
N GLY A 14 -20.95 -12.07 -12.55
CA GLY A 14 -22.23 -11.51 -12.16
C GLY A 14 -22.57 -11.54 -10.67
N ALA A 15 -21.83 -12.30 -9.83
CA ALA A 15 -21.99 -12.25 -8.38
C ALA A 15 -21.26 -11.07 -7.76
N VAL A 16 -20.08 -10.72 -8.28
CA VAL A 16 -19.29 -9.57 -7.83
C VAL A 16 -19.98 -8.26 -8.21
N GLU A 17 -20.52 -8.14 -9.42
CA GLU A 17 -21.18 -6.93 -9.89
C GLU A 17 -22.45 -6.55 -9.09
N ARG A 18 -23.01 -7.48 -8.33
CA ARG A 18 -24.15 -7.20 -7.42
C ARG A 18 -23.72 -6.65 -6.07
N LEU A 19 -22.42 -6.59 -5.78
CA LEU A 19 -21.93 -6.02 -4.53
C LEU A 19 -22.10 -4.50 -4.55
N SER A 20 -22.44 -3.97 -3.39
CA SER A 20 -22.49 -2.53 -3.18
C SER A 20 -21.30 -2.10 -2.34
N VAL A 21 -20.54 -1.20 -2.88
CA VAL A 21 -19.40 -0.57 -2.21
C VAL A 21 -19.65 0.92 -2.04
N ILE A 22 -19.03 1.55 -1.09
CA ILE A 22 -19.24 2.97 -0.77
C ILE A 22 -17.98 3.74 -1.06
N CYS A 23 -18.10 4.81 -1.85
CA CYS A 23 -17.03 5.80 -1.97
C CYS A 23 -16.84 6.50 -0.62
N ALA A 24 -15.68 6.39 0.00
CA ALA A 24 -15.41 6.98 1.30
C ALA A 24 -15.31 8.53 1.26
N HIS A 25 -15.12 9.12 0.08
CA HIS A 25 -15.09 10.58 -0.08
C HIS A 25 -16.46 11.23 -0.16
N CYS A 26 -17.36 10.66 -0.99
CA CYS A 26 -18.64 11.29 -1.30
C CYS A 26 -19.87 10.52 -0.79
N ASN A 27 -19.66 9.38 -0.14
CA ASN A 27 -20.70 8.48 0.33
C ASN A 27 -21.58 7.88 -0.80
N ALA A 28 -21.15 8.01 -2.05
CA ALA A 28 -21.88 7.44 -3.18
C ALA A 28 -21.81 5.92 -3.15
N LYS A 29 -22.93 5.28 -3.47
CA LYS A 29 -22.99 3.84 -3.66
C LYS A 29 -22.49 3.51 -5.05
N LEU A 30 -21.49 2.64 -5.14
CA LEU A 30 -20.84 2.20 -6.37
C LEU A 30 -21.04 0.70 -6.57
N THR A 31 -20.93 0.27 -7.81
CA THR A 31 -20.72 -1.14 -8.17
C THR A 31 -19.23 -1.37 -8.47
N PRO A 32 -18.72 -2.59 -8.38
CA PRO A 32 -17.34 -2.90 -8.70
C PRO A 32 -16.89 -2.46 -10.10
N SER A 33 -17.78 -2.44 -11.08
CA SER A 33 -17.51 -1.92 -12.45
C SER A 33 -17.27 -0.42 -12.51
N GLN A 34 -17.68 0.33 -11.49
CA GLN A 34 -17.49 1.78 -11.38
C GLN A 34 -16.23 2.16 -10.61
N MET A 35 -15.41 1.18 -10.25
CA MET A 35 -14.10 1.46 -9.64
C MET A 35 -13.12 1.98 -10.71
N ASP A 36 -12.48 3.10 -10.41
CA ASP A 36 -11.59 3.76 -11.36
C ASP A 36 -10.18 3.18 -11.35
N TYR A 37 -9.72 2.79 -12.54
CA TYR A 37 -8.34 2.46 -12.86
C TYR A 37 -7.78 3.35 -13.98
N ALA A 38 -8.63 4.17 -14.57
CA ALA A 38 -8.28 5.08 -15.65
C ALA A 38 -8.04 6.50 -15.10
N ALA A 39 -7.31 7.29 -15.87
CA ALA A 39 -7.13 8.71 -15.65
C ALA A 39 -7.37 9.48 -16.94
N ASP A 40 -7.82 10.73 -16.79
CA ASP A 40 -7.85 11.67 -17.90
C ASP A 40 -6.41 12.14 -18.19
N GLN A 41 -5.75 11.43 -19.12
CA GLN A 41 -4.33 11.64 -19.40
C GLN A 41 -4.04 13.04 -19.98
N ASP A 42 -5.01 13.70 -20.59
CA ASP A 42 -4.85 15.07 -21.12
C ASP A 42 -4.74 16.10 -19.98
N ARG A 43 -5.18 15.75 -18.78
CA ARG A 43 -5.09 16.58 -17.58
C ARG A 43 -3.86 16.27 -16.74
N LEU A 44 -3.10 15.25 -17.06
CA LEU A 44 -1.83 14.93 -16.39
C LEU A 44 -0.68 15.77 -16.99
N LEU A 45 0.28 16.11 -16.15
CA LEU A 45 1.56 16.65 -16.61
C LEU A 45 2.23 15.67 -17.61
N PRO A 46 2.99 16.18 -18.59
CA PRO A 46 3.59 15.32 -19.62
C PRO A 46 4.38 14.13 -19.05
N GLU A 47 5.21 14.35 -18.04
CA GLU A 47 6.01 13.32 -17.36
C GLU A 47 5.13 12.24 -16.71
N LEU A 48 4.01 12.64 -16.12
CA LEU A 48 3.08 11.71 -15.46
C LEU A 48 2.23 10.95 -16.48
N ARG A 49 1.85 11.61 -17.56
CA ARG A 49 1.13 10.98 -18.68
C ARG A 49 1.98 9.89 -19.34
N ASP A 50 3.25 10.19 -19.62
CA ASP A 50 4.18 9.23 -20.23
C ASP A 50 4.46 8.03 -19.31
N ALA A 51 4.43 8.26 -17.99
CA ALA A 51 4.61 7.23 -16.97
C ALA A 51 3.31 6.45 -16.65
N PHE A 52 2.14 6.92 -17.11
CA PHE A 52 0.87 6.33 -16.72
C PHE A 52 0.70 4.90 -17.23
N ARG A 53 0.30 4.00 -16.34
CA ARG A 53 -0.04 2.60 -16.61
C ARG A 53 -1.47 2.33 -16.19
N ALA A 54 -2.35 2.09 -17.16
CA ALA A 54 -3.70 1.64 -16.89
C ALA A 54 -3.66 0.19 -16.38
N LEU A 55 -3.94 0.01 -15.10
CA LEU A 55 -4.20 -1.30 -14.53
C LEU A 55 -5.67 -1.67 -14.72
N THR A 56 -6.03 -2.90 -14.40
CA THR A 56 -7.42 -3.38 -14.51
C THR A 56 -7.80 -4.19 -13.28
N ARG A 57 -9.09 -4.17 -12.96
CA ARG A 57 -9.65 -5.05 -11.91
C ARG A 57 -9.34 -6.51 -12.24
N ASP A 58 -8.87 -7.25 -11.26
CA ASP A 58 -8.48 -8.64 -11.41
C ASP A 58 -9.19 -9.56 -10.42
N ALA A 59 -8.96 -10.86 -10.56
CA ALA A 59 -9.57 -11.89 -9.72
C ALA A 59 -9.20 -11.74 -8.23
N ALA A 60 -8.03 -11.18 -7.89
CA ALA A 60 -7.62 -10.96 -6.51
C ALA A 60 -8.41 -9.82 -5.87
N THR A 61 -8.68 -8.75 -6.63
CA THR A 61 -9.58 -7.66 -6.23
C THR A 61 -11.00 -8.18 -6.00
N ASP A 62 -11.51 -9.00 -6.91
CA ASP A 62 -12.84 -9.62 -6.80
C ASP A 62 -12.95 -10.53 -5.58
N ALA A 63 -11.94 -11.34 -5.33
CA ALA A 63 -11.88 -12.21 -4.15
C ALA A 63 -11.88 -11.41 -2.84
N PHE A 64 -11.19 -10.26 -2.81
CA PHE A 64 -11.22 -9.38 -1.64
C PHE A 64 -12.61 -8.80 -1.41
N LEU A 65 -13.27 -8.25 -2.44
CA LEU A 65 -14.62 -7.69 -2.37
C LEU A 65 -15.64 -8.72 -1.87
N MET A 66 -15.59 -9.94 -2.43
CA MET A 66 -16.46 -11.03 -2.02
C MET A 66 -16.24 -11.42 -0.55
N ARG A 67 -14.98 -11.48 -0.10
CA ARG A 67 -14.65 -11.79 1.29
C ARG A 67 -15.17 -10.71 2.24
N ALA A 68 -14.94 -9.44 1.91
CA ALA A 68 -15.41 -8.30 2.69
C ALA A 68 -16.94 -8.28 2.83
N SER A 69 -17.66 -8.61 1.75
CA SER A 69 -19.14 -8.59 1.71
C SER A 69 -19.81 -9.79 2.38
N ARG A 70 -19.09 -10.89 2.62
CA ARG A 70 -19.66 -12.13 3.20
C ARG A 70 -19.55 -12.21 4.72
N ARG A 71 -19.08 -11.18 5.41
CA ARG A 71 -18.94 -11.21 6.87
C ARG A 71 -20.32 -11.35 7.56
N PRO A 72 -20.47 -12.30 8.50
CA PRO A 72 -21.73 -12.47 9.22
C PRO A 72 -22.06 -11.22 10.05
N TYR A 73 -23.32 -10.78 9.99
CA TYR A 73 -23.82 -9.59 10.71
C TYR A 73 -23.50 -9.60 12.20
N LEU A 74 -23.71 -10.74 12.88
CA LEU A 74 -23.46 -10.90 14.31
C LEU A 74 -21.97 -10.73 14.67
N VAL A 75 -21.07 -11.20 13.81
CA VAL A 75 -19.61 -11.01 14.00
C VAL A 75 -19.25 -9.54 13.87
N ASN A 76 -19.79 -8.86 12.85
CA ASN A 76 -19.56 -7.44 12.66
C ASN A 76 -20.09 -6.61 13.84
N TRP A 77 -21.28 -6.95 14.38
CA TRP A 77 -21.86 -6.26 15.52
C TRP A 77 -20.99 -6.43 16.79
N GLY A 78 -20.61 -7.66 17.11
CA GLY A 78 -19.75 -7.95 18.26
C GLY A 78 -18.39 -7.25 18.18
N GLN A 79 -17.77 -7.28 16.99
CA GLN A 79 -16.50 -6.59 16.74
C GLN A 79 -16.64 -5.06 16.80
N ALA A 80 -17.74 -4.49 16.35
CA ALA A 80 -17.97 -3.04 16.44
C ALA A 80 -18.14 -2.58 17.88
N ALA A 81 -18.91 -3.33 18.70
CA ALA A 81 -19.05 -3.06 20.12
C ALA A 81 -17.70 -3.16 20.85
N ALA A 82 -16.92 -4.22 20.57
CA ALA A 82 -15.59 -4.39 21.13
C ALA A 82 -14.63 -3.26 20.67
N CYS A 83 -14.67 -2.86 19.41
CA CYS A 83 -13.86 -1.74 18.89
C CYS A 83 -14.20 -0.44 19.62
N THR A 84 -15.49 -0.13 19.79
CA THR A 84 -15.94 1.07 20.53
C THR A 84 -15.45 1.07 21.98
N PHE A 85 -15.41 -0.10 22.63
CA PHE A 85 -14.86 -0.23 23.97
C PHE A 85 -13.34 -0.04 23.99
N LEU A 86 -12.61 -0.70 23.08
CA LEU A 86 -11.15 -0.63 22.99
C LEU A 86 -10.64 0.79 22.67
N ARG A 87 -11.36 1.54 21.84
CA ARG A 87 -11.04 2.94 21.53
C ARG A 87 -11.00 3.89 22.72
N LYS A 88 -11.48 3.48 23.88
CA LYS A 88 -11.30 4.25 25.12
C LYS A 88 -9.88 4.18 25.68
N PHE A 89 -9.09 3.20 25.22
CA PHE A 89 -7.76 2.90 25.76
C PHE A 89 -6.66 2.89 24.71
N MET A 90 -7.01 2.87 23.41
CA MET A 90 -6.05 2.76 22.32
C MET A 90 -6.57 3.41 21.04
N SER A 91 -5.68 3.60 20.05
CA SER A 91 -6.02 4.15 18.73
C SER A 91 -7.04 3.28 17.99
N LEU A 92 -7.71 3.86 16.98
CA LEU A 92 -8.61 3.10 16.09
C LEU A 92 -7.84 2.00 15.35
N THR A 93 -6.62 2.32 14.92
CA THR A 93 -5.73 1.39 14.21
C THR A 93 -5.41 0.18 15.08
N ASP A 94 -5.02 0.37 16.34
CA ASP A 94 -4.74 -0.73 17.27
C ASP A 94 -5.98 -1.55 17.62
N ALA A 95 -7.12 -0.89 17.84
CA ALA A 95 -8.37 -1.56 18.14
C ALA A 95 -8.82 -2.47 16.97
N ASN A 96 -8.72 -1.98 15.73
CA ASN A 96 -9.02 -2.77 14.54
C ASN A 96 -8.03 -3.93 14.36
N ALA A 97 -6.74 -3.68 14.58
CA ALA A 97 -5.71 -4.71 14.55
C ALA A 97 -5.96 -5.83 15.56
N MET A 98 -6.30 -5.50 16.81
CA MET A 98 -6.63 -6.50 17.82
C MET A 98 -7.83 -7.37 17.43
N LEU A 99 -8.82 -6.78 16.80
CA LEU A 99 -10.07 -7.47 16.40
C LEU A 99 -9.98 -8.15 15.03
N GLY A 100 -8.87 -8.04 14.30
CA GLY A 100 -8.72 -8.58 12.94
C GLY A 100 -9.64 -7.91 11.94
N ARG A 101 -9.88 -6.61 12.10
CA ARG A 101 -10.72 -5.77 11.25
C ARG A 101 -9.89 -4.81 10.44
N GLY A 102 -10.53 -4.24 9.39
CA GLY A 102 -9.91 -3.19 8.61
C GLY A 102 -8.87 -3.71 7.63
N LYS A 103 -9.05 -4.93 7.15
CA LYS A 103 -8.22 -5.45 6.07
C LYS A 103 -8.35 -4.57 4.85
N MET A 104 -7.24 -4.42 4.12
CA MET A 104 -7.14 -3.50 3.00
C MET A 104 -6.60 -4.20 1.76
N HIS A 105 -6.99 -3.68 0.61
CA HIS A 105 -6.48 -4.10 -0.70
C HIS A 105 -6.11 -2.86 -1.50
N VAL A 106 -4.88 -2.79 -1.98
CA VAL A 106 -4.38 -1.74 -2.86
C VAL A 106 -3.98 -2.35 -4.20
N LEU A 107 -3.05 -3.29 -4.17
CA LEU A 107 -2.46 -3.95 -5.33
C LEU A 107 -2.55 -5.46 -5.19
N SER A 108 -2.74 -6.15 -6.29
CA SER A 108 -2.55 -7.60 -6.40
C SER A 108 -1.09 -7.94 -6.72
N GLU A 109 -0.74 -9.21 -6.67
CA GLU A 109 0.57 -9.70 -7.14
C GLU A 109 0.81 -9.37 -8.61
N ALA A 110 -0.23 -9.50 -9.45
CA ALA A 110 -0.17 -9.17 -10.87
C ALA A 110 0.06 -7.66 -11.10
N HIS A 111 -0.63 -6.80 -10.33
CA HIS A 111 -0.40 -5.36 -10.37
C HIS A 111 1.03 -4.99 -9.97
N VAL A 112 1.55 -5.61 -8.90
CA VAL A 112 2.95 -5.40 -8.46
C VAL A 112 3.93 -5.86 -9.55
N ALA A 113 3.71 -7.03 -10.14
CA ALA A 113 4.56 -7.55 -11.21
C ALA A 113 4.59 -6.61 -12.43
N ASP A 114 3.42 -6.09 -12.85
CA ASP A 114 3.34 -5.12 -13.95
C ASP A 114 4.04 -3.80 -13.60
N LEU A 115 3.74 -3.23 -12.44
CA LEU A 115 4.34 -1.97 -11.99
C LEU A 115 5.86 -2.05 -11.81
N LEU A 116 6.40 -3.19 -11.39
CA LEU A 116 7.84 -3.40 -11.23
C LEU A 116 8.53 -3.96 -12.49
N GLY A 117 7.76 -4.26 -13.54
CA GLY A 117 8.30 -4.87 -14.76
C GLY A 117 8.83 -6.28 -14.54
N ALA A 118 8.31 -6.99 -13.56
CA ALA A 118 8.76 -8.35 -13.24
C ALA A 118 8.24 -9.40 -14.25
N GLY A 119 7.13 -9.12 -14.93
CA GLY A 119 6.49 -10.04 -15.88
C GLY A 119 7.20 -10.20 -17.25
N SER A 120 8.20 -9.37 -17.56
CA SER A 120 8.94 -9.44 -18.84
C SER A 120 10.33 -10.08 -18.72
N ARG A 121 10.67 -10.63 -17.56
CA ARG A 121 11.98 -11.26 -17.34
C ARG A 121 11.88 -12.76 -17.58
N ASP A 122 12.67 -13.22 -18.53
CA ASP A 122 12.91 -14.63 -18.81
C ASP A 122 13.31 -15.36 -17.50
N ASP A 123 12.52 -16.35 -17.12
CA ASP A 123 12.64 -17.09 -15.83
C ASP A 123 14.03 -17.76 -15.68
N SER A 124 14.74 -17.94 -16.79
CA SER A 124 16.12 -18.46 -16.81
C SER A 124 17.13 -17.55 -16.11
N SER A 125 16.85 -16.26 -15.94
CA SER A 125 17.74 -15.31 -15.25
C SER A 125 17.61 -15.33 -13.73
N ALA A 126 16.53 -15.88 -13.19
CA ALA A 126 16.28 -15.93 -11.74
C ALA A 126 17.25 -16.87 -11.00
N VAL A 127 17.62 -17.98 -11.65
CA VAL A 127 18.53 -18.99 -11.08
C VAL A 127 20.00 -18.51 -11.00
N LEU A 128 20.37 -17.51 -11.81
CA LEU A 128 21.74 -17.00 -11.91
C LEU A 128 22.00 -15.71 -11.15
N ARG A 129 21.01 -15.18 -10.39
CA ARG A 129 21.23 -13.94 -9.63
C ARG A 129 22.17 -14.17 -8.45
N LYS A 130 23.33 -13.55 -8.53
CA LYS A 130 24.36 -13.59 -7.50
C LYS A 130 23.92 -12.86 -6.21
N ASN A 131 23.00 -11.88 -6.30
CA ASN A 131 22.54 -11.06 -5.20
C ASN A 131 21.03 -11.22 -4.99
N LYS A 132 20.62 -11.37 -3.73
CA LYS A 132 19.23 -11.40 -3.30
C LYS A 132 18.59 -10.05 -3.50
N LYS A 133 17.32 -10.03 -3.96
CA LYS A 133 16.50 -8.81 -4.03
C LYS A 133 15.89 -8.49 -2.67
N LEU A 134 16.04 -7.26 -2.26
CA LEU A 134 15.59 -6.75 -0.95
C LEU A 134 14.37 -5.84 -1.10
N LEU A 135 13.32 -6.14 -0.34
CA LEU A 135 12.15 -5.30 -0.13
C LEU A 135 12.17 -4.71 1.28
N LEU A 136 11.94 -3.41 1.39
CA LEU A 136 11.56 -2.75 2.65
C LEU A 136 10.10 -2.29 2.52
N ASP A 137 9.23 -2.72 3.42
CA ASP A 137 7.86 -2.23 3.52
C ASP A 137 7.70 -1.39 4.79
N VAL A 138 7.37 -0.11 4.61
CA VAL A 138 7.23 0.87 5.69
C VAL A 138 5.76 1.09 6.00
N GLY A 139 5.35 0.76 7.23
CA GLY A 139 3.95 0.72 7.62
C GLY A 139 3.24 -0.52 7.07
N ALA A 140 3.87 -1.68 7.21
CA ALA A 140 3.45 -2.94 6.59
C ALA A 140 2.11 -3.49 7.10
N GLY A 141 1.55 -2.94 8.18
CA GLY A 141 0.32 -3.42 8.79
C GLY A 141 0.41 -4.88 9.21
N GLU A 142 -0.57 -5.68 8.80
CA GLU A 142 -0.57 -7.13 9.04
C GLU A 142 0.26 -7.93 8.00
N GLY A 143 0.86 -7.26 7.01
CA GLY A 143 1.73 -7.87 6.00
C GLY A 143 1.01 -8.56 4.83
N GLU A 144 -0.30 -8.41 4.68
CA GLU A 144 -1.03 -9.02 3.55
C GLU A 144 -0.62 -8.38 2.20
N VAL A 145 -0.37 -7.08 2.17
CA VAL A 145 0.11 -6.38 0.98
C VAL A 145 1.60 -6.63 0.78
N THR A 146 2.37 -6.69 1.86
CA THR A 146 3.81 -7.04 1.82
C THR A 146 4.06 -8.40 1.14
N GLU A 147 3.21 -9.41 1.43
CA GLU A 147 3.30 -10.73 0.76
C GLU A 147 3.09 -10.61 -0.75
N LYS A 148 2.13 -9.80 -1.21
CA LYS A 148 1.90 -9.56 -2.64
C LYS A 148 3.09 -8.87 -3.31
N PHE A 149 3.75 -7.95 -2.61
CA PHE A 149 4.99 -7.34 -3.09
C PHE A 149 6.12 -8.34 -3.16
N ARG A 150 6.30 -9.19 -2.13
CA ARG A 150 7.31 -10.25 -2.13
C ARG A 150 7.14 -11.14 -3.35
N ASP A 151 5.93 -11.66 -3.53
CA ASP A 151 5.64 -12.68 -4.52
C ASP A 151 5.57 -12.07 -5.93
N GLY A 152 4.83 -10.98 -6.15
CA GLY A 152 4.71 -10.28 -7.43
C GLY A 152 6.01 -9.60 -7.88
N GLY A 153 6.81 -9.07 -6.96
CA GLY A 153 8.11 -8.44 -7.25
C GLY A 153 9.29 -9.41 -7.29
N GLY A 154 9.10 -10.65 -6.81
CA GLY A 154 10.15 -11.67 -6.71
C GLY A 154 11.28 -11.25 -5.76
N PHE A 155 10.92 -10.82 -4.54
CA PHE A 155 11.88 -10.43 -3.51
C PHE A 155 12.27 -11.61 -2.64
N ASP A 156 13.57 -11.80 -2.44
CA ASP A 156 14.14 -12.90 -1.65
C ASP A 156 14.20 -12.57 -0.16
N VAL A 157 14.33 -11.30 0.17
CA VAL A 157 14.44 -10.78 1.54
C VAL A 157 13.41 -9.68 1.74
N VAL A 158 12.62 -9.83 2.78
CA VAL A 158 11.61 -8.85 3.19
C VAL A 158 11.95 -8.29 4.55
N VAL A 159 12.04 -6.97 4.62
CA VAL A 159 12.16 -6.18 5.84
C VAL A 159 10.87 -5.37 5.97
N ALA A 160 10.27 -5.36 7.14
CA ALA A 160 9.02 -4.67 7.37
C ALA A 160 9.10 -3.82 8.65
N THR A 161 8.58 -2.59 8.60
CA THR A 161 8.40 -1.75 9.79
C THR A 161 6.92 -1.48 10.02
N GLU A 162 6.52 -1.38 11.27
CA GLU A 162 5.14 -1.08 11.66
C GLU A 162 5.14 -0.45 13.06
N ALA A 163 4.27 0.53 13.28
CA ALA A 163 4.14 1.26 14.55
C ALA A 163 3.24 0.53 15.56
N SER A 164 2.19 -0.13 15.06
CA SER A 164 1.18 -0.79 15.87
C SER A 164 1.67 -2.13 16.42
N ALA A 165 1.90 -2.22 17.74
CA ALA A 165 2.34 -3.45 18.39
C ALA A 165 1.40 -4.66 18.12
N PRO A 166 0.06 -4.53 18.09
CA PRO A 166 -0.83 -5.61 17.66
C PRO A 166 -0.58 -6.08 16.22
N MET A 167 -0.32 -5.15 15.29
CA MET A 167 0.00 -5.49 13.89
C MET A 167 1.36 -6.15 13.77
N VAL A 168 2.38 -5.65 14.47
CA VAL A 168 3.72 -6.26 14.53
C VAL A 168 3.68 -7.72 14.98
N ARG A 169 2.83 -8.06 15.96
CA ARG A 169 2.68 -9.47 16.40
C ARG A 169 2.19 -10.37 15.28
N ARG A 170 1.28 -9.90 14.43
CA ARG A 170 0.78 -10.64 13.25
C ARG A 170 1.82 -10.67 12.14
N LEU A 171 2.48 -9.54 11.91
CA LEU A 171 3.54 -9.39 10.93
C LEU A 171 4.68 -10.39 11.17
N ARG A 172 5.07 -10.61 12.44
CA ARG A 172 6.08 -11.61 12.83
C ARG A 172 5.69 -13.05 12.49
N GLN A 173 4.40 -13.34 12.29
CA GLN A 173 3.93 -14.67 11.86
C GLN A 173 4.14 -14.93 10.36
N LYS A 174 4.41 -13.88 9.57
CA LYS A 174 4.56 -13.93 8.10
C LYS A 174 5.94 -14.43 7.63
N LYS A 175 6.85 -14.77 8.54
CA LYS A 175 8.21 -15.27 8.22
C LYS A 175 9.04 -14.29 7.38
N PHE A 176 8.87 -12.98 7.56
CA PHE A 176 9.77 -11.98 7.00
C PHE A 176 11.11 -12.01 7.74
N GLN A 177 12.20 -11.64 7.06
CA GLN A 177 13.55 -11.73 7.62
C GLN A 177 13.78 -10.76 8.77
N VAL A 178 13.21 -9.54 8.67
CA VAL A 178 13.31 -8.52 9.72
C VAL A 178 11.94 -7.86 9.90
N VAL A 179 11.49 -7.77 11.15
CA VAL A 179 10.24 -7.06 11.52
C VAL A 179 10.54 -6.13 12.68
N LEU A 180 10.41 -4.83 12.42
CA LEU A 180 10.68 -3.76 13.40
C LEU A 180 9.39 -3.10 13.85
N GLU A 181 9.26 -2.93 15.16
CA GLU A 181 8.24 -2.07 15.77
C GLU A 181 8.82 -0.66 15.84
N SER A 182 8.63 0.12 14.78
CA SER A 182 9.22 1.45 14.68
C SER A 182 8.52 2.31 13.62
N THR A 183 8.47 3.61 13.87
CA THR A 183 8.20 4.65 12.87
C THR A 183 9.47 5.28 12.31
N ASP A 184 10.62 5.02 12.93
CA ASP A 184 11.91 5.56 12.52
C ASP A 184 12.63 4.60 11.57
N VAL A 185 12.67 4.98 10.30
CA VAL A 185 13.33 4.20 9.25
C VAL A 185 14.86 4.32 9.26
N SER A 186 15.43 5.26 10.02
CA SER A 186 16.88 5.45 10.10
C SER A 186 17.60 4.26 10.75
N THR A 187 16.90 3.50 11.58
CA THR A 187 17.44 2.34 12.29
C THR A 187 17.41 1.04 11.46
N VAL A 188 16.71 1.05 10.31
CA VAL A 188 16.44 -0.16 9.51
C VAL A 188 17.72 -0.86 9.06
N THR A 189 18.68 -0.12 8.50
CA THR A 189 19.94 -0.71 8.01
C THR A 189 20.70 -1.40 9.12
N HIS A 190 20.81 -0.77 10.30
CA HIS A 190 21.48 -1.35 11.47
C HIS A 190 20.81 -2.66 11.91
N ALA A 191 19.49 -2.64 12.08
CA ALA A 191 18.73 -3.83 12.46
C ALA A 191 18.84 -4.97 11.42
N CYS A 192 18.93 -4.64 10.13
CA CYS A 192 19.18 -5.63 9.08
C CYS A 192 20.57 -6.30 9.24
N VAL A 193 21.59 -5.50 9.52
CA VAL A 193 22.97 -6.02 9.74
C VAL A 193 23.01 -6.94 10.96
N GLU A 194 22.38 -6.55 12.07
CA GLU A 194 22.26 -7.38 13.27
C GLU A 194 21.54 -8.70 13.02
N ALA A 195 20.51 -8.68 12.16
CA ALA A 195 19.76 -9.87 11.73
C ALA A 195 20.49 -10.69 10.64
N GLY A 196 21.71 -10.31 10.25
CA GLY A 196 22.49 -11.01 9.24
C GLY A 196 22.18 -10.65 7.79
N VAL A 197 21.33 -9.65 7.54
CA VAL A 197 20.98 -9.12 6.20
C VAL A 197 21.97 -8.01 5.82
N ARG A 198 23.23 -8.37 5.61
CA ARG A 198 24.31 -7.41 5.33
C ARG A 198 24.14 -6.66 4.01
N SER A 199 23.48 -7.26 3.01
CA SER A 199 23.19 -6.62 1.72
C SER A 199 22.31 -5.36 1.84
N ALA A 200 21.66 -5.13 2.98
CA ALA A 200 20.91 -3.90 3.24
C ALA A 200 21.81 -2.64 3.38
N THR A 201 23.13 -2.80 3.55
CA THR A 201 24.08 -1.66 3.53
C THR A 201 24.23 -1.03 2.16
N ASP A 202 23.98 -1.79 1.08
CA ASP A 202 24.03 -1.32 -0.31
C ASP A 202 22.68 -0.69 -0.75
N GLY A 203 21.70 -0.68 0.15
CA GLY A 203 20.34 -0.19 -0.09
C GLY A 203 19.37 -1.28 -0.53
N PHE A 204 18.09 -0.90 -0.63
CA PHE A 204 16.99 -1.77 -1.01
C PHE A 204 16.69 -1.68 -2.51
N ASP A 205 16.34 -2.82 -3.13
CA ASP A 205 15.86 -2.87 -4.52
C ASP A 205 14.49 -2.21 -4.65
N CYS A 206 13.65 -2.36 -3.61
CA CYS A 206 12.35 -1.73 -3.53
C CYS A 206 12.07 -1.28 -2.10
N VAL A 207 11.55 -0.07 -1.96
CA VAL A 207 10.91 0.41 -0.74
C VAL A 207 9.43 0.62 -1.06
N ALA A 208 8.53 0.04 -0.27
CA ALA A 208 7.09 0.28 -0.35
C ALA A 208 6.67 1.24 0.77
N LEU A 209 5.88 2.26 0.43
CA LEU A 209 5.25 3.20 1.34
C LEU A 209 3.79 3.38 0.91
N LEU A 210 2.90 2.55 1.44
CA LEU A 210 1.53 2.44 0.95
C LEU A 210 0.55 3.02 1.95
N ASN A 211 -0.04 4.18 1.61
CA ASN A 211 -1.02 4.89 2.44
C ASN A 211 -0.51 5.22 3.85
N VAL A 212 0.76 5.60 3.94
CA VAL A 212 1.44 6.04 5.17
C VAL A 212 1.77 7.53 5.13
N LEU A 213 2.03 8.10 3.95
CA LEU A 213 2.48 9.47 3.82
C LEU A 213 1.44 10.48 4.36
N ASP A 214 0.17 10.18 4.21
CA ASP A 214 -0.96 10.98 4.69
C ASP A 214 -1.23 10.80 6.21
N ARG A 215 -0.48 9.90 6.87
CA ARG A 215 -0.49 9.64 8.32
C ARG A 215 0.82 10.01 9.00
N CYS A 216 1.79 10.46 8.22
CA CYS A 216 3.14 10.80 8.69
C CYS A 216 3.21 12.24 9.22
N ASP A 217 3.86 12.41 10.36
CA ASP A 217 4.05 13.73 10.99
C ASP A 217 5.09 14.60 10.27
N THR A 218 6.09 13.95 9.64
CA THR A 218 7.19 14.60 8.93
C THR A 218 7.40 13.98 7.55
N PRO A 219 6.46 14.17 6.60
CA PRO A 219 6.47 13.48 5.31
C PRO A 219 7.69 13.82 4.43
N PHE A 220 8.19 15.06 4.40
CA PHE A 220 9.39 15.40 3.64
C PHE A 220 10.64 14.76 4.23
N THR A 221 10.75 14.76 5.57
CA THR A 221 11.84 14.09 6.29
C THR A 221 11.82 12.59 5.97
N LEU A 222 10.65 11.94 6.02
CA LEU A 222 10.49 10.54 5.68
C LEU A 222 10.92 10.25 4.24
N LEU A 223 10.43 11.01 3.26
CA LEU A 223 10.81 10.85 1.86
C LEU A 223 12.34 10.96 1.65
N GLY A 224 12.98 11.92 2.31
CA GLY A 224 14.43 12.08 2.27
C GLY A 224 15.19 10.88 2.88
N GLN A 225 14.67 10.29 3.95
CA GLN A 225 15.23 9.09 4.56
C GLN A 225 15.04 7.86 3.64
N LEU A 226 13.85 7.67 3.08
CA LEU A 226 13.57 6.56 2.16
C LEU A 226 14.43 6.63 0.92
N ARG A 227 14.64 7.85 0.37
CA ARG A 227 15.54 8.04 -0.77
C ARG A 227 16.97 7.54 -0.49
N LYS A 228 17.47 7.74 0.74
CA LYS A 228 18.81 7.24 1.14
C LYS A 228 18.86 5.72 1.27
N LEU A 229 17.76 5.08 1.63
CA LEU A 229 17.65 3.63 1.77
C LEU A 229 17.55 2.88 0.44
N LEU A 230 17.22 3.55 -0.66
CA LEU A 230 17.21 2.93 -1.98
C LEU A 230 18.63 2.68 -2.48
N LYS A 231 18.83 1.62 -3.25
CA LYS A 231 20.02 1.45 -4.07
C LYS A 231 20.19 2.63 -5.01
N ASP A 232 21.43 3.01 -5.31
CA ASP A 232 21.71 4.11 -6.24
C ASP A 232 21.31 3.74 -7.67
N GLU A 233 21.56 2.49 -8.06
CA GLU A 233 21.16 1.95 -9.36
C GLU A 233 20.03 0.94 -9.20
N GLY A 234 18.93 1.18 -9.91
CA GLY A 234 17.80 0.27 -10.00
C GLY A 234 16.92 0.18 -8.75
N GLY A 235 17.22 0.93 -7.68
CA GLY A 235 16.35 1.02 -6.51
C GLY A 235 15.11 1.86 -6.78
N VAL A 236 13.94 1.39 -6.37
CA VAL A 236 12.65 2.09 -6.57
C VAL A 236 11.86 2.24 -5.28
N LEU A 237 11.19 3.38 -5.13
CA LEU A 237 10.16 3.61 -4.14
C LEU A 237 8.79 3.41 -4.79
N VAL A 238 7.98 2.51 -4.25
CA VAL A 238 6.57 2.40 -4.60
C VAL A 238 5.77 3.13 -3.54
N LEU A 239 5.19 4.24 -3.93
CA LEU A 239 4.39 5.11 -3.07
C LEU A 239 2.93 5.05 -3.48
N ALA A 240 2.04 4.66 -2.58
CA ALA A 240 0.59 4.82 -2.75
C ALA A 240 0.07 5.90 -1.82
N VAL A 241 -0.79 6.77 -2.33
CA VAL A 241 -1.46 7.83 -1.57
C VAL A 241 -2.88 8.02 -2.04
N VAL A 242 -3.78 8.22 -1.08
CA VAL A 242 -5.18 8.58 -1.38
C VAL A 242 -5.25 9.98 -1.99
N VAL A 243 -6.00 10.12 -3.08
CA VAL A 243 -6.28 11.40 -3.74
C VAL A 243 -7.80 11.63 -3.77
N PRO A 244 -8.29 12.79 -3.30
CA PRO A 244 -7.57 13.97 -2.82
C PRO A 244 -6.85 13.73 -1.47
N PHE A 245 -5.65 14.33 -1.35
CA PHE A 245 -4.78 14.12 -0.20
C PHE A 245 -5.29 14.88 1.04
N ARG A 246 -5.59 14.15 2.10
CA ARG A 246 -6.13 14.71 3.36
C ARG A 246 -5.35 14.16 4.55
N PRO A 247 -4.20 14.76 4.89
CA PRO A 247 -3.32 14.23 5.92
C PRO A 247 -3.86 14.49 7.33
N PHE A 248 -3.66 13.53 8.20
CA PHE A 248 -3.80 13.69 9.65
C PHE A 248 -2.88 12.71 10.39
N VAL A 249 -2.49 13.06 11.59
CA VAL A 249 -1.73 12.20 12.48
C VAL A 249 -2.63 11.77 13.63
N GLU A 250 -2.65 10.47 13.92
CA GLU A 250 -3.34 9.94 15.11
C GLU A 250 -2.51 10.29 16.36
N ASP A 251 -3.13 10.97 17.31
CA ASP A 251 -2.56 11.30 18.61
C ASP A 251 -3.52 10.79 19.70
N GLY A 252 -3.33 9.54 20.09
CA GLY A 252 -4.28 8.81 20.91
C GLY A 252 -5.64 8.66 20.21
N ASN A 253 -6.68 9.33 20.72
CA ASN A 253 -8.02 9.33 20.16
C ASN A 253 -8.33 10.57 19.31
N GLU A 254 -7.38 11.50 19.18
CA GLU A 254 -7.53 12.75 18.44
C GLU A 254 -6.77 12.70 17.12
N HIS A 255 -7.18 13.56 16.19
CA HIS A 255 -6.48 13.76 14.93
C HIS A 255 -5.92 15.18 14.93
N ARG A 256 -4.65 15.31 14.59
CA ARG A 256 -3.99 16.61 14.41
C ARG A 256 -3.36 16.74 13.03
N ALA A 257 -3.09 17.96 12.62
CA ALA A 257 -2.31 18.20 11.42
C ALA A 257 -0.85 17.73 11.59
N PRO A 258 -0.19 17.22 10.53
CA PRO A 258 1.23 16.92 10.56
C PRO A 258 2.06 18.19 10.78
N ARG A 259 3.25 18.03 11.38
CA ARG A 259 4.21 19.16 11.57
C ARG A 259 4.75 19.67 10.24
N GLU A 260 5.08 18.76 9.31
CA GLU A 260 5.42 19.14 7.94
C GLU A 260 4.16 19.06 7.08
N GLN A 261 3.75 20.22 6.53
CA GLN A 261 2.59 20.30 5.67
C GLN A 261 3.00 20.34 4.21
N LEU A 262 2.39 19.50 3.39
CA LEU A 262 2.72 19.38 1.96
C LEU A 262 2.10 20.49 1.09
N GLY A 263 1.20 21.32 1.64
CA GLY A 263 0.57 22.44 0.92
C GLY A 263 -0.29 22.00 -0.27
N LEU A 264 -0.92 20.84 -0.16
CA LEU A 264 -1.79 20.25 -1.19
C LEU A 264 -3.25 20.66 -0.96
N ASP A 265 -4.00 20.89 -2.05
CA ASP A 265 -5.44 21.15 -1.98
C ASP A 265 -6.17 19.83 -1.66
N PRO A 266 -6.97 19.77 -0.56
CA PRO A 266 -7.74 18.58 -0.22
C PRO A 266 -8.99 18.39 -1.10
N ASN A 267 -9.23 19.30 -2.06
CA ASN A 267 -10.34 19.25 -2.99
C ASN A 267 -9.82 19.25 -4.43
N GLY A 268 -10.58 18.67 -5.30
CA GLY A 268 -10.23 18.66 -6.72
C GLY A 268 -10.31 17.28 -7.36
N ALA A 269 -10.10 17.25 -8.68
CA ALA A 269 -10.05 16.00 -9.44
C ALA A 269 -8.77 15.23 -9.12
N TRP A 270 -8.81 13.93 -9.36
CA TRP A 270 -7.69 13.02 -9.11
C TRP A 270 -6.41 13.51 -9.83
N GLU A 271 -6.50 13.90 -11.09
CA GLU A 271 -5.36 14.34 -11.90
C GLU A 271 -4.70 15.61 -11.35
N SER A 272 -5.52 16.57 -10.90
CA SER A 272 -4.97 17.81 -10.29
C SER A 272 -4.26 17.52 -8.97
N GLY A 273 -4.79 16.59 -8.17
CA GLY A 273 -4.15 16.14 -6.93
C GLY A 273 -2.82 15.44 -7.19
N VAL A 274 -2.79 14.53 -8.16
CA VAL A 274 -1.58 13.79 -8.57
C VAL A 274 -0.51 14.73 -9.12
N ASN A 275 -0.89 15.68 -9.99
CA ASN A 275 0.02 16.70 -10.50
C ASN A 275 0.64 17.52 -9.35
N ALA A 276 -0.19 17.94 -8.40
CA ALA A 276 0.28 18.71 -7.24
C ALA A 276 1.22 17.92 -6.33
N ILE A 277 0.93 16.63 -6.09
CA ILE A 277 1.80 15.72 -5.32
C ILE A 277 3.16 15.60 -6.02
N TRP A 278 3.16 15.41 -7.34
CA TRP A 278 4.38 15.32 -8.12
C TRP A 278 5.21 16.61 -8.05
N GLU A 279 4.63 17.74 -8.41
CA GLU A 279 5.36 19.02 -8.53
C GLU A 279 5.84 19.57 -7.19
N LYS A 280 5.00 19.47 -6.15
CA LYS A 280 5.28 20.10 -4.85
C LYS A 280 5.99 19.19 -3.87
N VAL A 281 5.90 17.86 -4.04
CA VAL A 281 6.38 16.92 -3.03
C VAL A 281 7.43 16.00 -3.61
N LEU A 282 7.10 15.16 -4.60
CA LEU A 282 7.96 14.06 -5.02
C LEU A 282 9.17 14.53 -5.84
N ARG A 283 8.94 15.38 -6.84
CA ARG A 283 10.03 15.93 -7.66
C ARG A 283 11.01 16.77 -6.82
N PRO A 284 10.57 17.69 -5.95
CA PRO A 284 11.48 18.44 -5.07
C PRO A 284 12.20 17.56 -4.05
N SER A 285 11.64 16.41 -3.68
CA SER A 285 12.31 15.42 -2.81
C SER A 285 13.39 14.59 -3.53
N GLY A 286 13.68 14.90 -4.81
CA GLY A 286 14.75 14.28 -5.58
C GLY A 286 14.37 12.93 -6.19
N PHE A 287 13.10 12.74 -6.52
CA PHE A 287 12.62 11.56 -7.23
C PHE A 287 12.34 11.85 -8.70
N LYS A 288 12.43 10.79 -9.51
CA LYS A 288 11.98 10.71 -10.89
C LYS A 288 10.83 9.71 -10.97
N VAL A 289 9.76 10.03 -11.69
CA VAL A 289 8.66 9.09 -11.91
C VAL A 289 9.04 8.10 -13.01
N GLU A 290 8.89 6.82 -12.71
CA GLU A 290 9.08 5.71 -13.66
C GLU A 290 7.73 5.17 -14.13
N ARG A 291 6.77 5.04 -13.21
CA ARG A 291 5.37 4.65 -13.49
C ARG A 291 4.40 5.34 -12.55
N LEU A 292 3.20 5.54 -13.05
CA LEU A 292 2.05 6.04 -12.32
C LEU A 292 0.85 5.16 -12.64
N ALA A 293 0.06 4.79 -11.64
CA ALA A 293 -1.24 4.13 -11.84
C ALA A 293 -2.31 4.72 -10.92
N ARG A 294 -3.58 4.60 -11.33
CA ARG A 294 -4.74 4.84 -10.50
C ARG A 294 -5.32 3.49 -10.10
N VAL A 295 -5.57 3.28 -8.82
CA VAL A 295 -6.16 2.04 -8.32
C VAL A 295 -7.15 2.33 -7.20
N PRO A 296 -8.20 1.51 -7.04
CA PRO A 296 -9.06 1.60 -5.87
C PRO A 296 -8.32 1.08 -4.64
N TYR A 297 -8.26 1.90 -3.60
CA TYR A 297 -7.90 1.47 -2.27
C TYR A 297 -9.15 0.97 -1.55
N ILE A 298 -9.25 -0.33 -1.37
CA ILE A 298 -10.44 -0.98 -0.84
C ILE A 298 -10.17 -1.37 0.61
N SER A 299 -11.03 -0.92 1.52
CA SER A 299 -11.03 -1.36 2.92
C SER A 299 -12.27 -2.18 3.23
N GLU A 300 -12.14 -3.16 4.13
CA GLU A 300 -13.29 -3.85 4.70
C GLU A 300 -14.23 -2.85 5.36
N GLY A 301 -15.51 -3.06 5.13
CA GLY A 301 -16.55 -2.20 5.64
C GLY A 301 -16.91 -2.41 7.11
N ASP A 302 -18.07 -1.86 7.47
CA ASP A 302 -18.65 -1.90 8.80
C ASP A 302 -19.95 -2.71 8.82
N GLN A 303 -20.83 -2.40 9.78
CA GLN A 303 -22.17 -3.04 9.90
C GLN A 303 -23.11 -2.69 8.76
N LYS A 304 -22.92 -1.54 8.09
CA LYS A 304 -23.83 -1.00 7.09
C LYS A 304 -23.38 -1.32 5.68
N HIS A 305 -22.06 -1.37 5.46
CA HIS A 305 -21.46 -1.48 4.14
C HIS A 305 -20.38 -2.55 4.12
N GLY A 306 -20.38 -3.38 3.08
CA GLY A 306 -19.42 -4.48 2.93
C GLY A 306 -17.99 -4.02 2.71
N ALA A 307 -17.79 -2.94 1.95
CA ALA A 307 -16.49 -2.35 1.67
C ALA A 307 -16.60 -0.84 1.43
N TYR A 308 -15.52 -0.14 1.73
CA TYR A 308 -15.29 1.25 1.36
C TYR A 308 -14.18 1.35 0.33
N ILE A 309 -14.32 2.31 -0.60
CA ILE A 309 -13.34 2.59 -1.64
C ILE A 309 -12.85 4.02 -1.53
N LEU A 310 -11.54 4.18 -1.67
CA LEU A 310 -10.84 5.43 -1.89
C LEU A 310 -10.06 5.31 -3.20
N ASP A 311 -9.69 6.44 -3.79
CA ASP A 311 -8.87 6.49 -5.00
C ASP A 311 -7.40 6.68 -4.64
N ASP A 312 -6.55 5.71 -4.98
CA ASP A 312 -5.11 5.82 -4.80
C ASP A 312 -4.41 6.25 -6.09
N ALA A 313 -3.39 7.08 -5.91
CA ALA A 313 -2.32 7.25 -6.87
C ALA A 313 -1.13 6.40 -6.44
N VAL A 314 -0.69 5.50 -7.31
CA VAL A 314 0.50 4.66 -7.08
C VAL A 314 1.61 5.13 -7.98
N PHE A 315 2.68 5.63 -7.37
CA PHE A 315 3.89 6.05 -8.06
C PHE A 315 4.99 5.01 -7.88
N VAL A 316 5.67 4.67 -8.95
CA VAL A 316 6.97 4.00 -8.92
C VAL A 316 8.03 5.04 -9.22
N LEU A 317 8.91 5.26 -8.27
CA LEU A 317 9.86 6.36 -8.27
C LEU A 317 11.29 5.83 -8.19
N SER A 318 12.21 6.39 -8.96
CA SER A 318 13.66 6.20 -8.80
C SER A 318 14.33 7.46 -8.25
N LYS A 319 15.60 7.35 -7.86
CA LYS A 319 16.40 8.55 -7.54
C LYS A 319 16.58 9.40 -8.80
N ALA A 320 16.29 10.70 -8.74
CA ALA A 320 16.67 11.59 -9.81
C ALA A 320 18.19 11.68 -9.89
N SER A 321 18.72 11.62 -11.10
CA SER A 321 20.15 11.92 -11.34
C SER A 321 20.42 13.36 -10.93
N GLY A 322 21.44 13.59 -10.11
CA GLY A 322 21.85 14.91 -9.66
C GLY A 322 22.44 15.73 -10.79
#